data_ce15a960c5731aa7248fd8c237eca96a
#
_entry.id   ce15a960c5731aa7248fd8c237eca96a
#
_cell.length_a   1.000
_cell.length_b   1.000
_cell.length_c   1.000
_cell.angle_alpha   90.00
_cell.angle_beta   90.00
_cell.angle_gamma   90.00
#
_symmetry.space_group_name_H-M   'P 1'
#
loop_
_entity.id
_entity.type
_entity.pdbx_description
1 polymer ?
#
loop_
_entity_poly.entity_id
_entity_poly.type
_entity_poly.pdbx_seq_one_letter_code
_entity_poly.pdbx_strand_id
1 'polypeptide(L)'
;IPQELYFTVDLRSPDPILLDSLDRTIGRLVQEAATKEKVGVRIEVEQKNQAGGTTAQLEGARRHPLVQTAVDIQTSLGIVPLPGAPEALATGSTDGNVGVVRGVPSIAIGRSKGGNQHTLTEWADAPSALPATKLVLLLAVTFGDGIRTVSQTVIP
;
A
#
# COMPACT_ATOMS: atom_id res chain seq x y z
N ILE A 1 39.14 -7.04 9.65
CA ILE A 1 37.91 -7.39 10.40
C ILE A 1 37.10 -6.11 10.47
N PRO A 2 35.86 -6.08 9.98
CA PRO A 2 35.00 -4.90 10.09
C PRO A 2 34.83 -4.53 11.57
N GLN A 3 34.92 -3.25 11.87
CA GLN A 3 34.72 -2.73 13.23
C GLN A 3 33.25 -2.36 13.46
N GLU A 4 32.51 -2.14 12.39
CA GLU A 4 31.12 -1.75 12.42
C GLU A 4 30.35 -2.44 11.28
N LEU A 5 29.13 -2.85 11.56
CA LEU A 5 28.17 -3.39 10.60
C LEU A 5 26.81 -2.75 10.87
N TYR A 6 26.12 -2.34 9.82
CA TYR A 6 24.72 -1.97 9.94
C TYR A 6 23.85 -2.74 8.95
N PHE A 7 22.60 -2.91 9.30
CA PHE A 7 21.57 -3.49 8.44
C PHE A 7 20.22 -2.89 8.79
N THR A 8 19.35 -2.85 7.81
CA THR A 8 17.98 -2.36 7.96
C THR A 8 17.01 -3.53 8.04
N VAL A 9 16.06 -3.45 8.94
CA VAL A 9 14.95 -4.41 9.05
C VAL A 9 13.65 -3.68 8.69
N ASP A 10 12.97 -4.17 7.65
CA ASP A 10 11.66 -3.66 7.23
C ASP A 10 10.58 -4.62 7.73
N LEU A 11 9.74 -4.13 8.64
CA LEU A 11 8.63 -4.88 9.22
C LEU A 11 7.32 -4.39 8.63
N ARG A 12 6.53 -5.31 8.07
CA ARG A 12 5.23 -4.98 7.47
C ARG A 12 4.15 -5.90 7.99
N SER A 13 3.05 -5.33 8.43
CA SER A 13 1.83 -6.07 8.81
C SER A 13 0.61 -5.14 8.68
N PRO A 14 -0.54 -5.65 8.23
CA PRO A 14 -1.81 -4.94 8.33
C PRO A 14 -2.33 -4.88 9.77
N ASP A 15 -1.82 -5.72 10.66
CA ASP A 15 -2.17 -5.75 12.08
C ASP A 15 -1.15 -4.95 12.90
N PRO A 16 -1.54 -3.78 13.46
CA PRO A 16 -0.65 -2.95 14.25
C PRO A 16 -0.19 -3.63 15.55
N ILE A 17 -1.01 -4.51 16.13
CA ILE A 17 -0.66 -5.24 17.37
C ILE A 17 0.45 -6.25 17.07
N LEU A 18 0.33 -6.96 15.95
CA LEU A 18 1.37 -7.87 15.50
C LEU A 18 2.66 -7.13 15.18
N LEU A 19 2.56 -5.97 14.50
CA LEU A 19 3.72 -5.15 14.16
C LEU A 19 4.47 -4.66 15.41
N ASP A 20 3.75 -4.17 16.42
CA ASP A 20 4.36 -3.77 17.70
C ASP A 20 4.95 -4.96 18.48
N SER A 21 4.38 -6.15 18.33
CA SER A 21 4.94 -7.37 18.94
C SER A 21 6.25 -7.80 18.25
N LEU A 22 6.29 -7.71 16.92
CA LEU A 22 7.50 -8.00 16.13
C LEU A 22 8.61 -7.01 16.44
N ASP A 23 8.32 -5.71 16.47
CA ASP A 23 9.27 -4.65 16.80
C ASP A 23 9.94 -4.91 18.16
N ARG A 24 9.13 -5.14 19.20
CA ARG A 24 9.63 -5.48 20.54
C ARG A 24 10.45 -6.77 20.56
N THR A 25 9.99 -7.80 19.85
CA THR A 25 10.69 -9.10 19.80
C THR A 25 12.06 -8.97 19.16
N ILE A 26 12.14 -8.26 18.02
CA ILE A 26 13.40 -8.03 17.32
C ILE A 26 14.35 -7.20 18.19
N GLY A 27 13.87 -6.11 18.79
CA GLY A 27 14.68 -5.30 19.69
C GLY A 27 15.27 -6.12 20.84
N ARG A 28 14.48 -6.98 21.47
CA ARG A 28 14.95 -7.89 22.52
C ARG A 28 16.01 -8.88 22.01
N LEU A 29 15.73 -9.54 20.89
CA LEU A 29 16.66 -10.52 20.31
C LEU A 29 18.02 -9.89 19.91
N VAL A 30 17.99 -8.68 19.38
CA VAL A 30 19.20 -7.93 19.03
C VAL A 30 20.03 -7.59 20.29
N GLN A 31 19.39 -7.16 21.37
CA GLN A 31 20.07 -6.87 22.64
C GLN A 31 20.63 -8.14 23.29
N GLU A 32 19.91 -9.24 23.25
CA GLU A 32 20.36 -10.54 23.77
C GLU A 32 21.58 -11.04 22.97
N ALA A 33 21.54 -10.94 21.63
CA ALA A 33 22.65 -11.32 20.76
C ALA A 33 23.87 -10.43 21.01
N ALA A 34 23.70 -9.12 21.11
CA ALA A 34 24.79 -8.19 21.39
C ALA A 34 25.48 -8.48 22.74
N THR A 35 24.69 -8.78 23.76
CA THR A 35 25.20 -9.15 25.09
C THR A 35 25.99 -10.46 25.03
N LYS A 36 25.47 -11.46 24.35
CA LYS A 36 26.10 -12.77 24.19
C LYS A 36 27.44 -12.65 23.46
N GLU A 37 27.46 -11.89 22.37
CA GLU A 37 28.63 -11.73 21.52
C GLU A 37 29.57 -10.60 21.99
N LYS A 38 29.23 -9.92 23.09
CA LYS A 38 30.01 -8.81 23.70
C LYS A 38 30.29 -7.66 22.72
N VAL A 39 29.31 -7.31 21.91
CA VAL A 39 29.38 -6.19 20.97
C VAL A 39 28.41 -5.08 21.38
N GLY A 40 28.76 -3.83 21.03
CA GLY A 40 27.82 -2.71 21.14
C GLY A 40 26.75 -2.79 20.06
N VAL A 41 25.51 -2.39 20.41
CA VAL A 41 24.44 -2.26 19.42
C VAL A 41 23.71 -0.94 19.62
N ARG A 42 23.35 -0.31 18.52
CA ARG A 42 22.47 0.86 18.46
C ARG A 42 21.30 0.51 17.53
N ILE A 43 20.07 0.71 18.02
CA ILE A 43 18.86 0.52 17.26
C ILE A 43 18.26 1.89 17.01
N GLU A 44 18.03 2.22 15.76
CA GLU A 44 17.36 3.45 15.33
C GLU A 44 16.10 3.08 14.54
N VAL A 45 14.99 3.76 14.84
CA VAL A 45 13.76 3.63 14.09
C VAL A 45 13.72 4.76 13.07
N GLU A 46 14.02 4.46 11.81
CA GLU A 46 14.03 5.47 10.74
C GLU A 46 12.62 5.92 10.38
N GLN A 47 11.67 4.99 10.36
CA GLN A 47 10.30 5.27 9.98
C GLN A 47 9.34 4.29 10.66
N LYS A 48 8.27 4.83 11.25
CA LYS A 48 7.17 4.02 11.79
C LYS A 48 5.85 4.54 11.22
N ASN A 49 5.34 3.88 10.20
CA ASN A 49 4.07 4.21 9.56
C ASN A 49 3.04 3.13 9.83
N GLN A 50 1.81 3.56 10.02
CA GLN A 50 0.69 2.63 10.10
C GLN A 50 0.36 2.13 8.69
N ALA A 51 0.49 0.82 8.46
CA ALA A 51 0.12 0.21 7.21
C ALA A 51 -1.40 0.13 7.10
N GLY A 52 -1.96 0.64 6.03
CA GLY A 52 -3.26 0.33 5.46
C GLY A 52 -4.53 0.45 6.32
N GLY A 53 -4.41 0.73 7.60
CA GLY A 53 -5.54 0.76 8.51
C GLY A 53 -5.87 -0.61 9.14
N THR A 54 -6.86 -0.63 10.02
CA THR A 54 -7.37 -1.84 10.66
C THR A 54 -8.20 -2.67 9.68
N THR A 55 -8.40 -3.96 9.98
CA THR A 55 -9.28 -4.85 9.19
C THR A 55 -10.67 -4.25 8.99
N ALA A 56 -11.24 -3.62 10.02
CA ALA A 56 -12.56 -2.96 9.93
C ALA A 56 -12.55 -1.75 8.97
N GLN A 57 -11.48 -0.97 8.96
CA GLN A 57 -11.33 0.15 8.00
C GLN A 57 -11.20 -0.36 6.57
N LEU A 58 -10.45 -1.44 6.34
CA LEU A 58 -10.31 -2.09 5.04
C LEU A 58 -11.65 -2.66 4.55
N GLU A 59 -12.40 -3.30 5.42
CA GLU A 59 -13.75 -3.81 5.13
C GLU A 59 -14.73 -2.68 4.76
N GLY A 60 -14.67 -1.56 5.46
CA GLY A 60 -15.44 -0.37 5.12
C GLY A 60 -15.02 0.24 3.78
N ALA A 61 -13.72 0.32 3.53
CA ALA A 61 -13.15 0.82 2.28
C ALA A 61 -13.58 -0.01 1.07
N ARG A 62 -13.67 -1.34 1.20
CA ARG A 62 -14.14 -2.24 0.13
C ARG A 62 -15.54 -1.88 -0.39
N ARG A 63 -16.42 -1.39 0.48
CA ARG A 63 -17.81 -1.01 0.14
C ARG A 63 -17.93 0.42 -0.35
N HIS A 64 -16.86 1.20 -0.30
CA HIS A 64 -16.90 2.58 -0.70
C HIS A 64 -17.15 2.72 -2.21
N PRO A 65 -18.00 3.67 -2.68
CA PRO A 65 -18.28 3.84 -4.10
C PRO A 65 -17.05 3.97 -4.99
N LEU A 66 -16.00 4.65 -4.51
CA LEU A 66 -14.72 4.78 -5.23
C LEU A 66 -14.12 3.41 -5.57
N VAL A 67 -14.13 2.47 -4.61
CA VAL A 67 -13.59 1.13 -4.79
C VAL A 67 -14.48 0.31 -5.73
N GLN A 68 -15.79 0.34 -5.52
CA GLN A 68 -16.74 -0.40 -6.36
C GLN A 68 -16.70 0.10 -7.81
N THR A 69 -16.68 1.41 -8.03
CA THR A 69 -16.53 1.98 -9.37
C THR A 69 -15.22 1.58 -10.02
N ALA A 70 -14.11 1.55 -9.27
CA ALA A 70 -12.83 1.10 -9.80
C ALA A 70 -12.88 -0.36 -10.26
N VAL A 71 -13.51 -1.24 -9.48
CA VAL A 71 -13.69 -2.66 -9.82
C VAL A 71 -14.58 -2.83 -11.05
N ASP A 72 -15.69 -2.09 -11.14
CA ASP A 72 -16.60 -2.14 -12.29
C ASP A 72 -15.91 -1.69 -13.57
N ILE A 73 -15.14 -0.58 -13.50
CA ILE A 73 -14.35 -0.10 -14.65
C ILE A 73 -13.26 -1.12 -15.03
N GLN A 74 -12.55 -1.69 -14.07
CA GLN A 74 -11.56 -2.75 -14.34
C GLN A 74 -12.19 -3.90 -15.11
N THR A 75 -13.34 -4.37 -14.64
CA THR A 75 -14.10 -5.45 -15.26
C THR A 75 -14.51 -5.09 -16.69
N SER A 76 -15.04 -3.88 -16.91
CA SER A 76 -15.47 -3.40 -18.23
C SER A 76 -14.30 -3.26 -19.23
N LEU A 77 -13.10 -2.97 -18.74
CA LEU A 77 -11.89 -2.87 -19.54
C LEU A 77 -11.19 -4.22 -19.76
N GLY A 78 -11.74 -5.32 -19.23
CA GLY A 78 -11.13 -6.65 -19.30
C GLY A 78 -9.80 -6.75 -18.55
N ILE A 79 -9.59 -5.92 -17.53
CA ILE A 79 -8.40 -5.99 -16.68
C ILE A 79 -8.58 -7.16 -15.72
N VAL A 80 -7.86 -8.24 -15.97
CA VAL A 80 -7.90 -9.45 -15.13
C VAL A 80 -6.63 -9.48 -14.27
N PRO A 81 -6.76 -9.69 -12.95
CA PRO A 81 -5.60 -9.92 -12.08
C PRO A 81 -4.77 -11.11 -12.57
N LEU A 82 -3.44 -11.03 -12.39
CA LEU A 82 -2.58 -12.17 -12.68
C LEU A 82 -2.91 -13.33 -11.72
N PRO A 83 -2.80 -14.59 -12.18
CA PRO A 83 -2.94 -15.75 -11.30
C PRO A 83 -1.98 -15.65 -10.11
N GLY A 84 -2.50 -15.86 -8.91
CA GLY A 84 -1.72 -15.72 -7.68
C GLY A 84 -1.44 -14.27 -7.24
N ALA A 85 -1.90 -13.28 -7.99
CA ALA A 85 -1.90 -11.90 -7.50
C ALA A 85 -2.78 -11.81 -6.24
N PRO A 86 -2.38 -11.00 -5.24
CA PRO A 86 -3.26 -10.73 -4.10
C PRO A 86 -4.60 -10.21 -4.62
N GLU A 87 -5.68 -10.54 -3.91
CA GLU A 87 -6.99 -9.97 -4.22
C GLU A 87 -6.91 -8.45 -4.40
N ALA A 88 -7.76 -7.91 -5.28
CA ALA A 88 -7.75 -6.51 -5.74
C ALA A 88 -7.74 -5.43 -4.63
N LEU A 89 -7.78 -5.83 -3.38
CA LEU A 89 -7.80 -4.97 -2.20
C LEU A 89 -6.79 -5.45 -1.15
N ALA A 90 -5.70 -6.07 -1.61
CA ALA A 90 -4.63 -6.46 -0.71
C ALA A 90 -4.01 -5.23 -0.02
N THR A 91 -3.60 -5.46 1.20
CA THR A 91 -2.95 -4.49 2.08
C THR A 91 -1.51 -4.22 1.66
N GLY A 92 -1.33 -3.61 0.50
CA GLY A 92 -0.02 -3.13 0.07
C GLY A 92 0.36 -1.84 0.79
N SER A 93 1.65 -1.59 0.94
CA SER A 93 2.14 -0.29 1.36
C SER A 93 2.19 0.64 0.15
N THR A 94 1.31 1.64 0.11
CA THR A 94 1.22 2.64 -0.96
C THR A 94 0.91 4.02 -0.37
N ASP A 95 1.13 5.07 -1.14
CA ASP A 95 0.76 6.44 -0.74
C ASP A 95 -0.75 6.59 -0.47
N GLY A 96 -1.58 5.74 -1.08
CA GLY A 96 -3.02 5.65 -0.80
C GLY A 96 -3.35 5.36 0.67
N ASN A 97 -2.45 4.69 1.39
CA ASN A 97 -2.64 4.38 2.81
C ASN A 97 -2.73 5.65 3.67
N VAL A 98 -2.05 6.72 3.29
CA VAL A 98 -2.09 8.01 4.01
C VAL A 98 -3.51 8.58 4.01
N GLY A 99 -4.20 8.52 2.89
CA GLY A 99 -5.60 8.93 2.81
C GLY A 99 -6.49 8.04 3.68
N VAL A 100 -6.37 6.72 3.57
CA VAL A 100 -7.18 5.75 4.34
C VAL A 100 -7.04 5.98 5.85
N VAL A 101 -5.81 6.12 6.35
CA VAL A 101 -5.54 6.38 7.77
C VAL A 101 -6.15 7.70 8.26
N ARG A 102 -6.25 8.70 7.37
CA ARG A 102 -6.87 10.00 7.66
C ARG A 102 -8.37 10.05 7.41
N GLY A 103 -8.99 8.92 7.08
CA GLY A 103 -10.42 8.85 6.77
C GLY A 103 -10.80 9.44 5.41
N VAL A 104 -9.82 9.68 4.54
CA VAL A 104 -10.05 10.14 3.17
C VAL A 104 -10.11 8.91 2.25
N PRO A 105 -11.20 8.70 1.50
CA PRO A 105 -11.28 7.60 0.55
C PRO A 105 -10.14 7.65 -0.46
N SER A 106 -9.30 6.62 -0.46
CA SER A 106 -8.10 6.56 -1.30
C SER A 106 -7.87 5.14 -1.78
N ILE A 107 -7.44 5.02 -3.03
CA ILE A 107 -7.04 3.75 -3.65
C ILE A 107 -5.72 3.90 -4.38
N ALA A 108 -4.97 2.83 -4.47
CA ALA A 108 -3.83 2.72 -5.37
C ALA A 108 -4.23 1.86 -6.58
N ILE A 109 -3.88 2.31 -7.76
CA ILE A 109 -4.20 1.64 -9.02
C ILE A 109 -2.92 1.17 -9.68
N GLY A 110 -2.88 -0.10 -10.09
CA GLY A 110 -1.77 -0.66 -10.83
C GLY A 110 -1.63 -0.01 -12.20
N ARG A 111 -0.40 0.33 -12.59
CA ARG A 111 -0.06 0.97 -13.88
C ARG A 111 0.02 0.00 -15.06
N SER A 112 0.30 -1.28 -14.79
CA SER A 112 0.50 -2.32 -15.82
C SER A 112 0.55 -3.70 -15.18
N LYS A 113 0.52 -4.75 -16.01
CA LYS A 113 0.95 -6.08 -15.58
C LYS A 113 2.47 -6.06 -15.40
N GLY A 114 2.96 -6.73 -14.38
CA GLY A 114 4.38 -6.81 -14.10
C GLY A 114 4.69 -7.91 -13.09
N GLY A 115 5.95 -8.15 -12.86
CA GLY A 115 6.40 -9.15 -11.89
C GLY A 115 7.82 -8.89 -11.46
N ASN A 116 8.28 -9.70 -10.49
CA ASN A 116 9.59 -9.60 -9.88
C ASN A 116 9.89 -8.21 -9.29
N GLN A 117 8.86 -7.55 -8.73
CA GLN A 117 8.99 -6.21 -8.17
C GLN A 117 10.15 -6.13 -7.18
N HIS A 118 10.86 -5.00 -7.22
CA HIS A 118 12.02 -4.73 -6.35
C HIS A 118 13.22 -5.66 -6.58
N THR A 119 13.35 -6.28 -7.75
CA THR A 119 14.52 -7.09 -8.14
C THR A 119 15.16 -6.57 -9.43
N LEU A 120 16.39 -7.02 -9.72
CA LEU A 120 17.07 -6.70 -10.98
C LEU A 120 16.40 -7.31 -12.22
N THR A 121 15.47 -8.23 -12.03
CA THR A 121 14.69 -8.88 -13.09
C THR A 121 13.25 -8.38 -13.14
N GLU A 122 12.97 -7.22 -12.54
CA GLU A 122 11.64 -6.58 -12.60
C GLU A 122 11.25 -6.33 -14.06
N TRP A 123 10.01 -6.65 -14.38
CA TRP A 123 9.46 -6.45 -15.71
C TRP A 123 8.07 -5.83 -15.68
N ALA A 124 7.70 -5.14 -16.74
CA ALA A 124 6.37 -4.61 -16.97
C ALA A 124 5.92 -4.89 -18.42
N ASP A 125 4.64 -5.23 -18.59
CA ASP A 125 4.01 -5.42 -19.89
C ASP A 125 3.48 -4.07 -20.40
N ALA A 126 4.18 -3.45 -21.34
CA ALA A 126 3.84 -2.13 -21.85
C ALA A 126 2.43 -2.04 -22.47
N PRO A 127 1.92 -3.02 -23.26
CA PRO A 127 0.54 -3.01 -23.75
C PRO A 127 -0.51 -2.90 -22.65
N SER A 128 -0.27 -3.49 -21.48
CA SER A 128 -1.21 -3.47 -20.34
C SER A 128 -1.32 -2.10 -19.66
N ALA A 129 -0.41 -1.17 -19.94
CA ALA A 129 -0.48 0.19 -19.40
C ALA A 129 -1.65 1.00 -19.99
N LEU A 130 -2.07 0.71 -21.23
CA LEU A 130 -3.16 1.42 -21.85
C LEU A 130 -4.51 1.25 -21.15
N PRO A 131 -4.98 0.01 -20.86
CA PRO A 131 -6.19 -0.16 -20.05
C PRO A 131 -6.06 0.43 -18.64
N ALA A 132 -4.90 0.36 -18.00
CA ALA A 132 -4.69 0.99 -16.69
C ALA A 132 -4.81 2.52 -16.75
N THR A 133 -4.28 3.15 -17.80
CA THR A 133 -4.46 4.59 -18.03
C THR A 133 -5.91 4.96 -18.28
N LYS A 134 -6.65 4.15 -19.06
CA LYS A 134 -8.09 4.34 -19.26
C LYS A 134 -8.88 4.24 -17.95
N LEU A 135 -8.52 3.30 -17.07
CA LEU A 135 -9.13 3.16 -15.74
C LEU A 135 -8.99 4.45 -14.93
N VAL A 136 -7.78 5.02 -14.86
CA VAL A 136 -7.52 6.27 -14.14
C VAL A 136 -8.35 7.42 -14.72
N LEU A 137 -8.38 7.55 -16.05
CA LEU A 137 -9.15 8.58 -16.74
C LEU A 137 -10.66 8.45 -16.46
N LEU A 138 -11.21 7.26 -16.57
CA LEU A 138 -12.63 7.01 -16.31
C LEU A 138 -13.00 7.29 -14.85
N LEU A 139 -12.15 6.93 -13.90
CA LEU A 139 -12.36 7.30 -12.49
C LEU A 139 -12.35 8.82 -12.30
N ALA A 140 -11.36 9.50 -12.88
CA ALA A 140 -11.26 10.96 -12.78
C ALA A 140 -12.49 11.67 -13.37
N VAL A 141 -13.00 11.20 -14.49
CA VAL A 141 -14.25 11.75 -15.10
C VAL A 141 -15.45 11.46 -14.22
N THR A 142 -15.62 10.20 -13.76
CA THR A 142 -16.78 9.79 -12.97
C THR A 142 -16.90 10.58 -11.67
N PHE A 143 -15.79 10.81 -10.97
CA PHE A 143 -15.79 11.54 -9.71
C PHE A 143 -15.58 13.04 -9.90
N GLY A 144 -14.96 13.50 -10.99
CA GLY A 144 -14.74 14.90 -11.32
C GLY A 144 -16.03 15.65 -11.63
N ASP A 145 -16.97 15.02 -12.30
CA ASP A 145 -18.29 15.63 -12.61
C ASP A 145 -19.12 15.86 -11.33
N GLY A 146 -18.96 15.00 -10.31
CA GLY A 146 -19.58 15.21 -9.00
C GLY A 146 -19.08 16.48 -8.29
N ILE A 147 -17.81 16.85 -8.49
CA ILE A 147 -17.25 18.09 -7.90
C ILE A 147 -17.84 19.33 -8.57
N ARG A 148 -18.09 19.32 -9.87
CA ARG A 148 -18.72 20.45 -10.60
C ARG A 148 -20.15 20.70 -10.12
N THR A 149 -20.91 19.66 -9.86
CA THR A 149 -22.29 19.77 -9.38
C THR A 149 -22.38 20.41 -8.00
N VAL A 150 -21.43 20.12 -7.11
CA VAL A 150 -21.37 20.72 -5.76
C VAL A 150 -20.95 22.21 -5.83
N SER A 151 -20.03 22.58 -6.71
CA SER A 151 -19.59 23.98 -6.87
C SER A 151 -20.64 24.88 -7.49
N GLN A 152 -21.58 24.36 -8.26
CA GLN A 152 -22.66 25.15 -8.86
C GLN A 152 -23.82 25.40 -7.91
N THR A 153 -23.90 24.69 -6.78
CA THR A 153 -24.98 24.85 -5.80
C THR A 153 -24.61 25.83 -4.67
N VAL A 154 -23.41 26.37 -4.64
CA VAL A 154 -22.92 27.28 -3.58
C VAL A 154 -22.57 28.65 -4.15
N ILE A 155 -23.49 29.26 -4.88
CA ILE A 155 -23.46 30.72 -5.12
C ILE A 155 -24.91 31.22 -4.98
N PRO A 156 -25.24 31.96 -3.93
CA PRO A 156 -26.46 32.76 -3.86
C PRO A 156 -26.35 33.97 -4.78
#